data_69cf5820656d8703f3d71e098cebcf74
#
_entry.id   69cf5820656d8703f3d71e098cebcf74
#
_cell.length_a   1.000
_cell.length_b   1.000
_cell.length_c   1.000
_cell.angle_alpha   90.00
_cell.angle_beta   90.00
_cell.angle_gamma   90.00
#
_symmetry.space_group_name_H-M   'P 1'
#
loop_
_entity.id
_entity.type
_entity.pdbx_description
1 polymer ?
#
loop_
_entity_poly.entity_id
_entity_poly.type
_entity_poly.pdbx_seq_one_letter_code
_entity_poly.pdbx_strand_id
1 'polypeptide(L)'
;MKAVKTLMTAAATVALLVGSASYAMAGTTIAVVGGKTDDAFFAKVKKGIDDGALVVKAHGGSVTYLQLQTYDNIGGDAANLVRTAISQKASVIAVPDWVPGSEDEAIKAAQAAGIPVILFNAGGGDKAKELGAINYVGNEEYTAGLAGGAHYTATGAKNVLCVNTVPGAQNLEDRCKGIADGISKGGGKSTQLPLPASSFGNPTAVAEAIKATLLKDKTIDGLVTISASDADSAAVGIEQAGGTGKIQLGSFDMNETCLERIKAGKQSYAIDQQPWLQGFLAVTLADGYVNYGLKLASAPILTGPGVVDKTTIDATLAGAKAGYR
;
A
#
# COMPACT_ATOMS: atom_id res chain seq x y z
N MET A 1 -92.02 -39.55 -12.44
CA MET A 1 -91.68 -38.23 -12.81
C MET A 1 -90.53 -37.81 -11.91
N LYS A 2 -89.36 -37.92 -12.40
CA LYS A 2 -88.11 -37.82 -11.62
C LYS A 2 -87.49 -36.43 -11.81
N ALA A 3 -87.28 -35.71 -10.72
CA ALA A 3 -86.55 -34.45 -10.68
C ALA A 3 -85.03 -34.71 -10.64
N VAL A 4 -84.34 -34.16 -11.59
CA VAL A 4 -82.90 -34.19 -11.63
C VAL A 4 -82.38 -32.98 -10.88
N LYS A 5 -81.62 -33.21 -9.79
CA LYS A 5 -80.90 -32.15 -9.06
C LYS A 5 -79.55 -31.98 -9.68
N THR A 6 -79.28 -30.76 -10.21
CA THR A 6 -77.97 -30.39 -10.72
C THR A 6 -77.14 -29.82 -9.58
N LEU A 7 -76.05 -30.46 -9.21
CA LEU A 7 -75.02 -29.92 -8.31
C LEU A 7 -74.11 -29.00 -9.08
N MET A 8 -74.06 -27.72 -8.70
CA MET A 8 -73.00 -26.79 -9.11
C MET A 8 -71.82 -26.94 -8.16
N THR A 9 -70.69 -27.42 -8.67
CA THR A 9 -69.44 -27.44 -7.96
C THR A 9 -68.72 -26.12 -8.22
N ALA A 10 -68.63 -25.27 -7.19
CA ALA A 10 -67.80 -24.06 -7.24
C ALA A 10 -66.32 -24.42 -7.01
N ALA A 11 -65.50 -24.35 -8.04
CA ALA A 11 -64.07 -24.47 -7.92
C ALA A 11 -63.46 -23.12 -7.46
N ALA A 12 -63.08 -23.04 -6.20
CA ALA A 12 -62.33 -21.88 -5.67
C ALA A 12 -60.88 -21.98 -6.10
N THR A 13 -60.46 -21.18 -7.07
CA THR A 13 -59.08 -21.04 -7.47
C THR A 13 -58.37 -20.13 -6.47
N VAL A 14 -57.60 -20.75 -5.56
CA VAL A 14 -56.71 -20.01 -4.66
C VAL A 14 -55.44 -19.66 -5.50
N ALA A 15 -55.36 -18.40 -5.96
CA ALA A 15 -54.14 -17.87 -6.55
C ALA A 15 -53.11 -17.64 -5.41
N LEU A 16 -52.16 -18.53 -5.25
CA LEU A 16 -50.94 -18.30 -4.47
C LEU A 16 -50.12 -17.19 -5.15
N LEU A 17 -50.27 -15.96 -4.69
CA LEU A 17 -49.31 -14.90 -4.92
C LEU A 17 -48.02 -15.24 -4.18
N VAL A 18 -47.14 -16.00 -4.82
CA VAL A 18 -45.73 -16.10 -4.41
C VAL A 18 -45.09 -14.74 -4.72
N GLY A 19 -45.21 -13.84 -3.75
CA GLY A 19 -44.40 -12.63 -3.76
C GLY A 19 -42.93 -13.02 -3.72
N SER A 20 -42.28 -12.97 -4.84
CA SER A 20 -40.83 -12.93 -4.92
C SER A 20 -40.37 -11.67 -4.19
N ALA A 21 -40.16 -11.78 -2.87
CA ALA A 21 -39.39 -10.78 -2.16
C ALA A 21 -37.99 -10.79 -2.83
N SER A 22 -37.80 -9.88 -3.78
CA SER A 22 -36.46 -9.51 -4.20
C SER A 22 -35.78 -8.97 -2.97
N TYR A 23 -35.03 -9.81 -2.27
CA TYR A 23 -34.02 -9.33 -1.34
C TYR A 23 -33.09 -8.48 -2.17
N ALA A 24 -33.31 -7.16 -2.19
CA ALA A 24 -32.29 -6.23 -2.59
C ALA A 24 -31.12 -6.51 -1.63
N MET A 25 -30.16 -7.27 -2.05
CA MET A 25 -28.89 -7.40 -1.35
C MET A 25 -28.39 -5.98 -1.21
N ALA A 26 -28.38 -5.48 0.04
CA ALA A 26 -27.73 -4.19 0.30
C ALA A 26 -26.33 -4.30 -0.30
N GLY A 27 -26.01 -3.44 -1.28
CA GLY A 27 -24.76 -3.53 -2.01
C GLY A 27 -23.59 -3.50 -1.04
N THR A 28 -22.55 -4.27 -1.32
CA THR A 28 -21.33 -4.30 -0.50
C THR A 28 -20.75 -2.90 -0.35
N THR A 29 -20.47 -2.49 0.88
CA THR A 29 -19.78 -1.23 1.18
C THR A 29 -18.36 -1.54 1.62
N ILE A 30 -17.37 -1.15 0.81
CA ILE A 30 -15.96 -1.34 1.11
C ILE A 30 -15.38 -0.04 1.64
N ALA A 31 -14.88 -0.03 2.88
CA ALA A 31 -14.11 1.08 3.40
C ALA A 31 -12.61 0.79 3.19
N VAL A 32 -11.89 1.74 2.60
CA VAL A 32 -10.44 1.65 2.43
C VAL A 32 -9.80 2.76 3.23
N VAL A 33 -9.04 2.39 4.24
CA VAL A 33 -8.16 3.30 4.99
C VAL A 33 -6.86 3.44 4.22
N GLY A 34 -6.37 4.66 4.02
CA GLY A 34 -5.12 4.87 3.29
C GLY A 34 -4.46 6.21 3.58
N GLY A 35 -3.30 6.43 3.00
CA GLY A 35 -2.55 7.67 3.12
C GLY A 35 -3.21 8.84 2.43
N LYS A 36 -2.56 9.99 2.49
CA LYS A 36 -3.02 11.23 1.87
C LYS A 36 -3.06 11.11 0.35
N THR A 37 -4.07 11.71 -0.30
CA THR A 37 -4.18 11.68 -1.77
C THR A 37 -3.23 12.65 -2.49
N ASP A 38 -2.59 13.57 -1.77
CA ASP A 38 -1.50 14.41 -2.27
C ASP A 38 -0.11 13.75 -2.11
N ASP A 39 -0.02 12.60 -1.47
CA ASP A 39 1.14 11.71 -1.50
C ASP A 39 1.18 10.97 -2.84
N ALA A 40 2.27 11.10 -3.56
CA ALA A 40 2.43 10.53 -4.90
C ALA A 40 2.27 9.00 -4.96
N PHE A 41 2.60 8.28 -3.88
CA PHE A 41 2.37 6.85 -3.76
C PHE A 41 0.87 6.56 -3.59
N PHE A 42 0.23 7.19 -2.60
CA PHE A 42 -1.19 6.96 -2.32
C PHE A 42 -2.13 7.52 -3.37
N ALA A 43 -1.72 8.51 -4.17
CA ALA A 43 -2.45 8.93 -5.37
C ALA A 43 -2.60 7.78 -6.39
N LYS A 44 -1.55 6.97 -6.57
CA LYS A 44 -1.58 5.80 -7.46
C LYS A 44 -2.36 4.63 -6.85
N VAL A 45 -2.23 4.40 -5.54
CA VAL A 45 -3.08 3.44 -4.79
C VAL A 45 -4.54 3.83 -4.96
N LYS A 46 -4.87 5.11 -4.74
CA LYS A 46 -6.24 5.64 -4.90
C LYS A 46 -6.77 5.44 -6.31
N LYS A 47 -5.96 5.65 -7.34
CA LYS A 47 -6.32 5.34 -8.72
C LYS A 47 -6.68 3.86 -8.89
N GLY A 48 -5.91 2.96 -8.32
CA GLY A 48 -6.21 1.52 -8.32
C GLY A 48 -7.52 1.19 -7.62
N ILE A 49 -7.77 1.84 -6.47
CA ILE A 49 -9.03 1.73 -5.74
C ILE A 49 -10.21 2.21 -6.59
N ASP A 50 -10.08 3.35 -7.28
CA ASP A 50 -11.14 3.91 -8.12
C ASP A 50 -11.45 3.00 -9.32
N ASP A 51 -10.41 2.46 -9.96
CA ASP A 51 -10.58 1.51 -11.05
C ASP A 51 -11.23 0.20 -10.56
N GLY A 52 -10.86 -0.31 -9.37
CA GLY A 52 -11.49 -1.46 -8.71
C GLY A 52 -12.93 -1.17 -8.28
N ALA A 53 -13.24 0.06 -7.87
CA ALA A 53 -14.59 0.48 -7.49
C ALA A 53 -15.59 0.38 -8.64
N LEU A 54 -15.15 0.42 -9.90
CA LEU A 54 -16.02 0.18 -11.05
C LEU A 54 -16.55 -1.26 -11.07
N VAL A 55 -15.73 -2.23 -10.67
CA VAL A 55 -16.14 -3.64 -10.53
C VAL A 55 -17.16 -3.76 -9.39
N VAL A 56 -16.84 -3.20 -8.22
CA VAL A 56 -17.74 -3.21 -7.05
C VAL A 56 -19.09 -2.56 -7.38
N LYS A 57 -19.08 -1.45 -8.10
CA LYS A 57 -20.30 -0.76 -8.55
C LYS A 57 -21.12 -1.62 -9.52
N ALA A 58 -20.47 -2.35 -10.41
CA ALA A 58 -21.15 -3.28 -11.32
C ALA A 58 -21.87 -4.40 -10.58
N HIS A 59 -21.40 -4.76 -9.38
CA HIS A 59 -22.06 -5.71 -8.46
C HIS A 59 -23.07 -5.04 -7.49
N GLY A 60 -23.35 -3.74 -7.68
CA GLY A 60 -24.30 -2.99 -6.84
C GLY A 60 -23.70 -2.45 -5.54
N GLY A 61 -22.41 -2.54 -5.35
CA GLY A 61 -21.69 -2.07 -4.17
C GLY A 61 -21.11 -0.65 -4.32
N SER A 62 -20.37 -0.23 -3.29
CA SER A 62 -19.70 1.07 -3.23
C SER A 62 -18.37 0.98 -2.47
N VAL A 63 -17.46 1.91 -2.77
CA VAL A 63 -16.16 2.03 -2.12
C VAL A 63 -16.00 3.43 -1.55
N THR A 64 -15.57 3.53 -0.30
CA THR A 64 -15.25 4.80 0.38
C THR A 64 -13.78 4.82 0.76
N TYR A 65 -13.05 5.85 0.36
CA TYR A 65 -11.67 6.06 0.76
C TYR A 65 -11.60 6.98 1.98
N LEU A 66 -11.06 6.47 3.08
CA LEU A 66 -10.84 7.17 4.34
C LEU A 66 -9.35 7.49 4.45
N GLN A 67 -8.98 8.75 4.18
CA GLN A 67 -7.57 9.15 4.12
C GLN A 67 -7.07 9.76 5.41
N LEU A 68 -5.80 9.54 5.71
CA LEU A 68 -5.06 10.30 6.69
C LEU A 68 -4.99 11.79 6.30
N GLN A 69 -4.92 12.68 7.28
CA GLN A 69 -4.74 14.11 7.05
C GLN A 69 -3.26 14.52 7.17
N THR A 70 -2.53 13.86 8.07
CA THR A 70 -1.09 14.00 8.28
C THR A 70 -0.48 12.63 8.55
N TYR A 71 0.85 12.54 8.62
CA TYR A 71 1.56 11.34 9.06
C TYR A 71 2.16 11.48 10.48
N ASP A 72 1.86 12.58 11.19
CA ASP A 72 2.43 12.86 12.51
C ASP A 72 2.00 11.84 13.58
N ASN A 73 0.76 11.33 13.49
CA ASN A 73 0.20 10.31 14.39
C ASN A 73 -0.40 9.16 13.57
N ILE A 74 0.38 8.64 12.62
CA ILE A 74 -0.09 7.71 11.59
C ILE A 74 -0.89 6.53 12.15
N GLY A 75 -0.40 5.84 13.20
CA GLY A 75 -1.08 4.69 13.77
C GLY A 75 -2.37 5.04 14.49
N GLY A 76 -2.37 6.11 15.31
CA GLY A 76 -3.56 6.56 16.03
C GLY A 76 -4.66 7.04 15.09
N ASP A 77 -4.29 7.77 14.04
CA ASP A 77 -5.23 8.29 13.06
C ASP A 77 -5.79 7.18 12.17
N ALA A 78 -4.97 6.22 11.75
CA ALA A 78 -5.42 5.03 11.00
C ALA A 78 -6.39 4.18 11.84
N ALA A 79 -6.08 3.94 13.12
CA ALA A 79 -6.99 3.24 14.04
C ALA A 79 -8.35 3.97 14.17
N ASN A 80 -8.36 5.31 14.20
CA ASN A 80 -9.60 6.10 14.23
C ASN A 80 -10.39 5.98 12.92
N LEU A 81 -9.72 5.91 11.77
CA LEU A 81 -10.37 5.68 10.47
C LEU A 81 -10.99 4.26 10.39
N VAL A 82 -10.34 3.24 10.97
CA VAL A 82 -10.94 1.90 11.11
C VAL A 82 -12.21 1.97 11.96
N ARG A 83 -12.17 2.65 13.12
CA ARG A 83 -13.38 2.85 13.96
C ARG A 83 -14.50 3.61 13.22
N THR A 84 -14.12 4.58 12.38
CA THR A 84 -15.06 5.28 11.50
C THR A 84 -15.72 4.31 10.52
N ALA A 85 -14.94 3.44 9.86
CA ALA A 85 -15.48 2.42 8.95
C ALA A 85 -16.44 1.45 9.67
N ILE A 86 -16.12 1.05 10.91
CA ILE A 86 -17.03 0.24 11.75
C ILE A 86 -18.35 0.98 12.01
N SER A 87 -18.29 2.26 12.41
CA SER A 87 -19.48 3.05 12.68
C SER A 87 -20.35 3.29 11.44
N GLN A 88 -19.73 3.34 10.27
CA GLN A 88 -20.39 3.43 8.96
C GLN A 88 -20.95 2.07 8.49
N LYS A 89 -20.76 1.00 9.27
CA LYS A 89 -21.22 -0.37 8.95
C LYS A 89 -20.66 -0.87 7.61
N ALA A 90 -19.38 -0.64 7.37
CA ALA A 90 -18.71 -1.20 6.21
C ALA A 90 -18.89 -2.73 6.17
N SER A 91 -19.09 -3.29 4.98
CA SER A 91 -19.20 -4.74 4.79
C SER A 91 -17.83 -5.42 4.89
N VAL A 92 -16.76 -4.68 4.58
CA VAL A 92 -15.36 -5.10 4.66
C VAL A 92 -14.47 -3.86 4.76
N ILE A 93 -13.34 -3.98 5.45
CA ILE A 93 -12.36 -2.90 5.59
C ILE A 93 -11.04 -3.35 4.96
N ALA A 94 -10.50 -2.55 4.04
CA ALA A 94 -9.12 -2.66 3.59
C ALA A 94 -8.28 -1.61 4.34
N VAL A 95 -7.18 -2.03 4.96
CA VAL A 95 -6.39 -1.15 5.83
C VAL A 95 -4.90 -1.55 5.83
N PRO A 96 -3.97 -0.58 5.79
CA PRO A 96 -2.58 -0.82 6.15
C PRO A 96 -2.43 -0.97 7.67
N ASP A 97 -1.48 -1.79 8.10
CA ASP A 97 -1.07 -1.87 9.50
C ASP A 97 0.34 -1.26 9.64
N TRP A 98 0.40 0.08 9.73
CA TRP A 98 1.67 0.82 9.80
C TRP A 98 2.32 0.78 11.18
N VAL A 99 1.48 0.84 12.24
CA VAL A 99 1.93 0.86 13.63
C VAL A 99 1.12 -0.18 14.42
N PRO A 100 1.53 -1.45 14.39
CA PRO A 100 0.76 -2.57 14.95
C PRO A 100 0.26 -2.33 16.38
N GLY A 101 1.07 -1.68 17.23
CA GLY A 101 0.68 -1.34 18.59
C GLY A 101 -0.53 -0.39 18.72
N SER A 102 -0.89 0.31 17.65
CA SER A 102 -2.03 1.24 17.61
C SER A 102 -3.22 0.72 16.81
N GLU A 103 -2.97 -0.01 15.74
CA GLU A 103 -3.97 -0.41 14.74
C GLU A 103 -4.56 -1.79 15.02
N ASP A 104 -3.78 -2.72 15.58
CA ASP A 104 -4.22 -4.10 15.87
C ASP A 104 -5.55 -4.16 16.63
N GLU A 105 -5.72 -3.33 17.67
CA GLU A 105 -6.94 -3.33 18.46
C GLU A 105 -8.16 -2.86 17.64
N ALA A 106 -7.99 -1.86 16.78
CA ALA A 106 -9.06 -1.38 15.93
C ALA A 106 -9.43 -2.41 14.85
N ILE A 107 -8.44 -3.10 14.29
CA ILE A 107 -8.64 -4.20 13.33
C ILE A 107 -9.40 -5.35 13.99
N LYS A 108 -8.98 -5.78 15.19
CA LYS A 108 -9.67 -6.81 15.98
C LYS A 108 -11.10 -6.40 16.34
N ALA A 109 -11.32 -5.12 16.65
CA ALA A 109 -12.66 -4.60 16.92
C ALA A 109 -13.56 -4.66 15.68
N ALA A 110 -13.04 -4.39 14.48
CA ALA A 110 -13.78 -4.56 13.23
C ALA A 110 -14.21 -6.04 13.05
N GLN A 111 -13.29 -6.96 13.26
CA GLN A 111 -13.56 -8.40 13.13
C GLN A 111 -14.55 -8.90 14.19
N ALA A 112 -14.45 -8.41 15.43
CA ALA A 112 -15.40 -8.71 16.49
C ALA A 112 -16.83 -8.20 16.19
N ALA A 113 -16.93 -7.10 15.39
CA ALA A 113 -18.18 -6.60 14.87
C ALA A 113 -18.70 -7.39 13.63
N GLY A 114 -18.01 -8.46 13.23
CA GLY A 114 -18.34 -9.29 12.07
C GLY A 114 -17.91 -8.68 10.73
N ILE A 115 -17.05 -7.66 10.74
CA ILE A 115 -16.54 -7.00 9.54
C ILE A 115 -15.19 -7.63 9.18
N PRO A 116 -15.08 -8.37 8.07
CA PRO A 116 -13.80 -8.91 7.61
C PRO A 116 -12.82 -7.79 7.24
N VAL A 117 -11.54 -8.09 7.41
CA VAL A 117 -10.45 -7.14 7.12
C VAL A 117 -9.48 -7.74 6.11
N ILE A 118 -9.02 -6.95 5.15
CA ILE A 118 -7.88 -7.26 4.28
C ILE A 118 -6.77 -6.26 4.56
N LEU A 119 -5.54 -6.73 4.77
CA LEU A 119 -4.40 -5.84 4.89
C LEU A 119 -3.82 -5.52 3.50
N PHE A 120 -3.31 -4.31 3.33
CA PHE A 120 -2.56 -3.93 2.13
C PHE A 120 -1.47 -2.91 2.48
N ASN A 121 -0.46 -2.75 1.64
CA ASN A 121 0.65 -1.80 1.77
C ASN A 121 1.55 -2.04 3.00
N ALA A 122 1.01 -2.17 4.20
CA ALA A 122 1.77 -2.40 5.44
C ALA A 122 1.18 -3.55 6.26
N GLY A 123 1.98 -4.13 7.13
CA GLY A 123 1.67 -5.29 7.98
C GLY A 123 2.33 -6.58 7.49
N GLY A 124 2.34 -6.84 6.20
CA GLY A 124 2.93 -8.07 5.66
C GLY A 124 2.05 -9.31 5.83
N GLY A 125 2.51 -10.43 5.28
CA GLY A 125 1.78 -11.69 5.30
C GLY A 125 1.65 -12.30 6.68
N ASP A 126 2.69 -12.22 7.51
CA ASP A 126 2.68 -12.79 8.86
C ASP A 126 1.71 -12.04 9.77
N LYS A 127 1.67 -10.72 9.70
CA LYS A 127 0.71 -9.90 10.48
C LYS A 127 -0.73 -10.14 10.01
N ALA A 128 -0.96 -10.25 8.71
CA ALA A 128 -2.28 -10.60 8.18
C ALA A 128 -2.77 -11.96 8.72
N LYS A 129 -1.88 -12.94 8.81
CA LYS A 129 -2.18 -14.25 9.40
C LYS A 129 -2.44 -14.15 10.90
N GLU A 130 -1.60 -13.41 11.64
CA GLU A 130 -1.76 -13.17 13.09
C GLU A 130 -3.12 -12.54 13.40
N LEU A 131 -3.52 -11.53 12.63
CA LEU A 131 -4.78 -10.82 12.80
C LEU A 131 -6.00 -11.56 12.20
N GLY A 132 -5.80 -12.67 11.50
CA GLY A 132 -6.89 -13.37 10.82
C GLY A 132 -7.52 -12.57 9.69
N ALA A 133 -6.74 -11.70 9.04
CA ALA A 133 -7.18 -10.94 7.87
C ALA A 133 -7.41 -11.86 6.66
N ILE A 134 -8.25 -11.44 5.72
CA ILE A 134 -8.58 -12.19 4.48
C ILE A 134 -7.30 -12.53 3.71
N ASN A 135 -6.42 -11.54 3.56
CA ASN A 135 -5.12 -11.63 2.87
C ASN A 135 -4.28 -10.38 3.19
N TYR A 136 -3.06 -10.35 2.67
CA TYR A 136 -2.21 -9.18 2.54
C TYR A 136 -1.89 -8.93 1.07
N VAL A 137 -1.99 -7.68 0.64
CA VAL A 137 -1.66 -7.23 -0.72
C VAL A 137 -0.60 -6.14 -0.65
N GLY A 138 0.63 -6.42 -1.03
CA GLY A 138 1.70 -5.43 -0.93
C GLY A 138 3.10 -6.01 -1.09
N ASN A 139 4.07 -5.36 -0.46
CA ASN A 139 5.44 -5.81 -0.36
C ASN A 139 5.71 -6.52 0.97
N GLU A 140 6.66 -7.46 0.97
CA GLU A 140 7.40 -7.82 2.17
C GLU A 140 8.56 -6.85 2.33
N GLU A 141 8.39 -5.83 3.17
CA GLU A 141 9.22 -4.62 3.17
C GLU A 141 10.67 -4.89 3.60
N TYR A 142 10.88 -5.79 4.55
CA TYR A 142 12.22 -6.24 4.91
C TYR A 142 12.93 -6.93 3.73
N THR A 143 12.21 -7.77 2.99
CA THR A 143 12.74 -8.44 1.77
C THR A 143 13.05 -7.43 0.67
N ALA A 144 12.22 -6.40 0.53
CA ALA A 144 12.48 -5.30 -0.39
C ALA A 144 13.74 -4.51 0.00
N GLY A 145 13.91 -4.27 1.31
CA GLY A 145 15.14 -3.69 1.84
C GLY A 145 16.37 -4.55 1.57
N LEU A 146 16.27 -5.87 1.79
CA LEU A 146 17.36 -6.81 1.46
C LEU A 146 17.76 -6.72 -0.01
N ALA A 147 16.81 -6.60 -0.93
CA ALA A 147 17.10 -6.46 -2.37
C ALA A 147 17.87 -5.16 -2.67
N GLY A 148 17.46 -4.03 -2.07
CA GLY A 148 18.20 -2.76 -2.19
C GLY A 148 19.61 -2.81 -1.60
N GLY A 149 19.77 -3.44 -0.42
CA GLY A 149 21.07 -3.65 0.21
C GLY A 149 21.98 -4.55 -0.62
N ALA A 150 21.44 -5.60 -1.25
CA ALA A 150 22.17 -6.46 -2.17
C ALA A 150 22.62 -5.70 -3.44
N HIS A 151 21.77 -4.80 -3.94
CA HIS A 151 22.15 -3.94 -5.08
C HIS A 151 23.34 -3.04 -4.73
N TYR A 152 23.38 -2.42 -3.55
CA TYR A 152 24.53 -1.65 -3.09
C TYR A 152 25.79 -2.51 -2.94
N THR A 153 25.65 -3.72 -2.41
CA THR A 153 26.76 -4.69 -2.35
C THR A 153 27.33 -4.98 -3.73
N ALA A 154 26.47 -5.24 -4.72
CA ALA A 154 26.85 -5.56 -6.10
C ALA A 154 27.51 -4.37 -6.81
N THR A 155 27.10 -3.15 -6.49
CA THR A 155 27.62 -1.91 -7.10
C THR A 155 28.78 -1.30 -6.31
N GLY A 156 29.19 -1.92 -5.20
CA GLY A 156 30.40 -1.60 -4.45
C GLY A 156 30.27 -0.54 -3.37
N ALA A 157 29.06 -0.04 -3.07
CA ALA A 157 28.85 0.86 -1.94
C ALA A 157 29.14 0.15 -0.60
N LYS A 158 29.66 0.91 0.38
CA LYS A 158 30.09 0.39 1.69
C LYS A 158 29.47 1.08 2.88
N ASN A 159 29.02 2.31 2.75
CA ASN A 159 28.41 3.10 3.83
C ASN A 159 27.16 3.79 3.32
N VAL A 160 25.99 3.18 3.59
CA VAL A 160 24.70 3.62 3.05
C VAL A 160 23.90 4.38 4.11
N LEU A 161 23.35 5.54 3.73
CA LEU A 161 22.41 6.30 4.53
C LEU A 161 20.97 5.95 4.12
N CYS A 162 20.15 5.38 5.04
CA CYS A 162 18.72 5.18 4.81
C CYS A 162 17.93 6.36 5.38
N VAL A 163 17.29 7.15 4.52
CA VAL A 163 16.54 8.34 4.92
C VAL A 163 15.08 7.96 5.15
N ASN A 164 14.61 8.09 6.40
CA ASN A 164 13.24 7.76 6.80
C ASN A 164 12.51 9.02 7.27
N THR A 165 11.53 9.46 6.52
CA THR A 165 10.72 10.67 6.77
C THR A 165 9.43 10.39 7.55
N VAL A 166 9.13 9.11 7.89
CA VAL A 166 8.01 8.72 8.77
C VAL A 166 8.49 7.65 9.75
N PRO A 167 9.43 8.00 10.67
CA PRO A 167 9.96 7.05 11.62
C PRO A 167 8.85 6.51 12.54
N GLY A 168 8.94 5.22 12.86
CA GLY A 168 7.93 4.50 13.65
C GLY A 168 6.86 3.79 12.81
N ALA A 169 6.76 4.07 11.51
CA ALA A 169 5.98 3.24 10.60
C ALA A 169 6.76 1.94 10.31
N GLN A 170 6.22 0.80 10.71
CA GLN A 170 6.92 -0.50 10.71
C GLN A 170 7.45 -0.88 9.32
N ASN A 171 6.64 -0.68 8.28
CA ASN A 171 7.04 -0.96 6.90
C ASN A 171 8.30 -0.18 6.49
N LEU A 172 8.45 1.06 6.96
CA LEU A 172 9.60 1.92 6.62
C LEU A 172 10.82 1.59 7.47
N GLU A 173 10.61 1.21 8.74
CA GLU A 173 11.68 0.66 9.58
C GLU A 173 12.22 -0.64 8.97
N ASP A 174 11.34 -1.52 8.50
CA ASP A 174 11.72 -2.79 7.87
C ASP A 174 12.50 -2.57 6.57
N ARG A 175 12.18 -1.54 5.78
CA ARG A 175 12.99 -1.14 4.61
C ARG A 175 14.42 -0.82 5.00
N CYS A 176 14.60 0.09 5.96
CA CYS A 176 15.94 0.48 6.41
C CYS A 176 16.70 -0.68 7.06
N LYS A 177 16.01 -1.51 7.84
CA LYS A 177 16.59 -2.72 8.42
C LYS A 177 17.04 -3.71 7.34
N GLY A 178 16.20 -3.97 6.34
CA GLY A 178 16.54 -4.83 5.22
C GLY A 178 17.75 -4.32 4.42
N ILE A 179 17.83 -3.00 4.18
CA ILE A 179 19.00 -2.37 3.54
C ILE A 179 20.27 -2.64 4.36
N ALA A 180 20.20 -2.44 5.69
CA ALA A 180 21.35 -2.64 6.57
C ALA A 180 21.83 -4.10 6.56
N ASP A 181 20.89 -5.05 6.67
CA ASP A 181 21.20 -6.48 6.66
C ASP A 181 21.68 -6.94 5.27
N GLY A 182 21.13 -6.37 4.19
CA GLY A 182 21.51 -6.69 2.82
C GLY A 182 22.95 -6.24 2.48
N ILE A 183 23.31 -5.00 2.86
CA ILE A 183 24.65 -4.47 2.59
C ILE A 183 25.70 -5.09 3.50
N SER A 184 25.32 -5.50 4.73
CA SER A 184 26.24 -6.14 5.66
C SER A 184 26.82 -7.44 5.13
N LYS A 185 26.06 -8.18 4.31
CA LYS A 185 26.54 -9.41 3.64
C LYS A 185 27.71 -9.17 2.70
N GLY A 186 27.84 -7.94 2.19
CA GLY A 186 29.00 -7.50 1.38
C GLY A 186 30.08 -6.78 2.18
N GLY A 187 30.02 -6.82 3.52
CA GLY A 187 30.97 -6.15 4.41
C GLY A 187 30.77 -4.63 4.49
N GLY A 188 29.63 -4.11 4.02
CA GLY A 188 29.22 -2.72 4.19
C GLY A 188 28.38 -2.50 5.45
N LYS A 189 27.93 -1.27 5.64
CA LYS A 189 27.04 -0.88 6.72
C LYS A 189 25.98 0.10 6.24
N SER A 190 24.86 0.17 6.95
CA SER A 190 23.88 1.23 6.76
C SER A 190 23.49 1.85 8.10
N THR A 191 23.21 3.16 8.07
CA THR A 191 22.64 3.91 9.19
C THR A 191 21.38 4.59 8.74
N GLN A 192 20.40 4.70 9.65
CA GLN A 192 19.16 5.42 9.39
C GLN A 192 19.32 6.89 9.75
N LEU A 193 18.80 7.77 8.89
CA LEU A 193 18.56 9.18 9.17
C LEU A 193 17.05 9.35 9.38
N PRO A 194 16.55 9.28 10.62
CA PRO A 194 15.14 9.56 10.89
C PRO A 194 14.90 11.05 10.85
N LEU A 195 13.90 11.47 10.08
CA LEU A 195 13.44 12.85 10.01
C LEU A 195 12.03 12.95 10.61
N PRO A 196 11.64 14.09 11.21
CA PRO A 196 10.28 14.27 11.69
C PRO A 196 9.25 14.04 10.57
N ALA A 197 8.08 13.47 10.87
CA ALA A 197 7.03 13.23 9.89
C ALA A 197 6.57 14.52 9.15
N SER A 198 6.71 15.69 9.80
CA SER A 198 6.52 17.00 9.17
C SER A 198 7.52 17.33 8.05
N SER A 199 8.60 16.55 7.91
CA SER A 199 9.53 16.65 6.78
C SER A 199 8.99 15.95 5.52
N PHE A 200 8.09 14.98 5.68
CA PHE A 200 7.46 14.33 4.54
C PHE A 200 6.64 15.33 3.72
N GLY A 201 6.92 15.41 2.42
CA GLY A 201 6.34 16.45 1.55
C GLY A 201 6.98 17.84 1.69
N ASN A 202 8.08 17.97 2.44
CA ASN A 202 8.88 19.20 2.53
C ASN A 202 10.27 18.97 1.90
N PRO A 203 10.42 19.17 0.57
CA PRO A 203 11.65 18.84 -0.14
C PRO A 203 12.86 19.62 0.34
N THR A 204 12.67 20.86 0.78
CA THR A 204 13.76 21.68 1.30
C THR A 204 14.31 21.12 2.62
N ALA A 205 13.44 20.75 3.56
CA ALA A 205 13.86 20.19 4.84
C ALA A 205 14.61 18.86 4.65
N VAL A 206 14.11 17.99 3.77
CA VAL A 206 14.76 16.71 3.46
C VAL A 206 16.14 16.93 2.80
N ALA A 207 16.23 17.81 1.79
CA ALA A 207 17.49 18.11 1.11
C ALA A 207 18.55 18.69 2.06
N GLU A 208 18.17 19.64 2.93
CA GLU A 208 19.09 20.24 3.89
C GLU A 208 19.58 19.24 4.96
N ALA A 209 18.71 18.36 5.46
CA ALA A 209 19.09 17.32 6.41
C ALA A 209 20.07 16.30 5.79
N ILE A 210 19.82 15.90 4.55
CA ILE A 210 20.73 15.01 3.79
C ILE A 210 22.07 15.69 3.57
N LYS A 211 22.08 16.94 3.05
CA LYS A 211 23.29 17.74 2.85
C LYS A 211 24.11 17.85 4.14
N ALA A 212 23.47 18.21 5.26
CA ALA A 212 24.15 18.34 6.56
C ALA A 212 24.81 17.01 6.98
N THR A 213 24.11 15.89 6.80
CA THR A 213 24.63 14.56 7.12
C THR A 213 25.81 14.18 6.24
N LEU A 214 25.72 14.40 4.93
CA LEU A 214 26.80 14.14 3.97
C LEU A 214 28.03 15.04 4.16
N LEU A 215 27.83 16.27 4.63
CA LEU A 215 28.94 17.16 5.00
C LEU A 215 29.66 16.71 6.27
N LYS A 216 28.93 16.10 7.22
CA LYS A 216 29.45 15.60 8.49
C LYS A 216 30.17 14.25 8.33
N ASP A 217 29.63 13.33 7.52
CA ASP A 217 30.25 12.02 7.25
C ASP A 217 30.56 11.87 5.76
N LYS A 218 31.82 12.10 5.41
CA LYS A 218 32.35 11.99 4.04
C LYS A 218 32.58 10.54 3.58
N THR A 219 32.37 9.56 4.44
CA THR A 219 32.50 8.14 4.11
C THR A 219 31.22 7.54 3.52
N ILE A 220 30.09 8.27 3.55
CA ILE A 220 28.85 7.84 2.93
C ILE A 220 29.02 7.83 1.41
N ASP A 221 28.82 6.66 0.81
CA ASP A 221 28.95 6.41 -0.62
C ASP A 221 27.65 5.86 -1.26
N GLY A 222 26.62 5.58 -0.43
CA GLY A 222 25.28 5.23 -0.86
C GLY A 222 24.23 5.98 -0.05
N LEU A 223 23.06 6.26 -0.65
CA LEU A 223 21.90 6.85 -0.01
C LEU A 223 20.64 6.26 -0.58
N VAL A 224 19.74 5.80 0.28
CA VAL A 224 18.41 5.31 -0.10
C VAL A 224 17.34 6.09 0.64
N THR A 225 16.25 6.43 -0.07
CA THR A 225 15.08 7.07 0.49
C THR A 225 13.89 6.12 0.53
N ILE A 226 12.99 6.35 1.48
CA ILE A 226 11.79 5.51 1.64
C ILE A 226 10.67 5.85 0.65
N SER A 227 10.83 6.92 -0.13
CA SER A 227 9.87 7.35 -1.16
C SER A 227 10.58 7.96 -2.37
N ALA A 228 9.86 8.06 -3.49
CA ALA A 228 10.36 8.71 -4.71
C ALA A 228 10.49 10.23 -4.56
N SER A 229 9.59 10.89 -3.83
CA SER A 229 9.66 12.33 -3.58
C SER A 229 10.87 12.70 -2.72
N ASP A 230 11.19 11.85 -1.74
CA ASP A 230 12.41 12.02 -0.95
C ASP A 230 13.68 11.79 -1.78
N ALA A 231 13.63 10.92 -2.80
CA ALA A 231 14.75 10.75 -3.74
C ALA A 231 14.99 11.99 -4.61
N ASP A 232 13.92 12.73 -4.95
CA ASP A 232 14.06 14.02 -5.65
C ASP A 232 14.77 15.03 -4.75
N SER A 233 14.40 15.08 -3.47
CA SER A 233 15.06 15.92 -2.46
C SER A 233 16.50 15.46 -2.19
N ALA A 234 16.74 14.15 -2.16
CA ALA A 234 18.06 13.58 -1.94
C ALA A 234 19.03 13.92 -3.07
N ALA A 235 18.56 13.91 -4.32
CA ALA A 235 19.38 14.33 -5.46
C ALA A 235 19.90 15.77 -5.29
N VAL A 236 19.05 16.67 -4.81
CA VAL A 236 19.42 18.07 -4.50
C VAL A 236 20.41 18.12 -3.33
N GLY A 237 20.15 17.43 -2.23
CA GLY A 237 21.03 17.38 -1.06
C GLY A 237 22.42 16.81 -1.39
N ILE A 238 22.48 15.75 -2.21
CA ILE A 238 23.73 15.16 -2.72
C ILE A 238 24.52 16.18 -3.56
N GLU A 239 23.85 16.87 -4.48
CA GLU A 239 24.48 17.89 -5.31
C GLU A 239 25.06 19.02 -4.47
N GLN A 240 24.29 19.58 -3.55
CA GLN A 240 24.70 20.66 -2.64
C GLN A 240 25.84 20.24 -1.70
N ALA A 241 25.99 18.95 -1.37
CA ALA A 241 27.08 18.42 -0.59
C ALA A 241 28.33 18.12 -1.42
N GLY A 242 28.31 18.30 -2.76
CA GLY A 242 29.39 17.96 -3.68
C GLY A 242 29.57 16.45 -3.89
N GLY A 243 28.48 15.67 -3.67
CA GLY A 243 28.46 14.21 -3.75
C GLY A 243 28.07 13.63 -5.12
N THR A 244 27.74 14.48 -6.10
CA THR A 244 27.33 14.04 -7.45
C THR A 244 28.40 13.14 -8.07
N GLY A 245 28.00 11.97 -8.57
CA GLY A 245 28.89 10.96 -9.14
C GLY A 245 29.72 10.16 -8.12
N LYS A 246 29.61 10.46 -6.83
CA LYS A 246 30.31 9.77 -5.73
C LYS A 246 29.37 8.98 -4.83
N ILE A 247 28.12 9.43 -4.69
CA ILE A 247 27.10 8.82 -3.84
C ILE A 247 26.07 8.15 -4.73
N GLN A 248 25.88 6.85 -4.54
CA GLN A 248 24.90 6.06 -5.27
C GLN A 248 23.52 6.30 -4.65
N LEU A 249 22.61 6.94 -5.39
CA LEU A 249 21.24 7.17 -4.96
C LEU A 249 20.35 5.97 -5.30
N GLY A 250 19.61 5.45 -4.34
CA GLY A 250 18.52 4.49 -4.51
C GLY A 250 17.23 5.04 -3.91
N SER A 251 16.08 4.46 -4.25
CA SER A 251 14.79 4.82 -3.65
C SER A 251 13.89 3.61 -3.50
N PHE A 252 13.01 3.66 -2.51
CA PHE A 252 11.73 3.01 -2.64
C PHE A 252 10.81 3.90 -3.46
N ASP A 253 9.88 3.27 -4.18
CA ASP A 253 9.00 3.91 -5.13
C ASP A 253 9.73 4.62 -6.29
N MET A 254 8.97 4.98 -7.26
CA MET A 254 9.47 5.68 -8.44
C MET A 254 8.44 6.67 -8.98
N ASN A 255 8.96 7.70 -9.58
CA ASN A 255 8.26 8.66 -10.41
C ASN A 255 9.03 8.85 -11.71
N GLU A 256 8.52 9.65 -12.62
CA GLU A 256 9.16 9.91 -13.90
C GLU A 256 10.58 10.48 -13.71
N THR A 257 10.78 11.39 -12.75
CA THR A 257 12.10 11.99 -12.45
C THR A 257 13.11 10.95 -11.95
N CYS A 258 12.68 10.02 -11.06
CA CYS A 258 13.52 8.90 -10.63
C CYS A 258 13.96 8.03 -11.81
N LEU A 259 13.01 7.68 -12.69
CA LEU A 259 13.30 6.84 -13.86
C LEU A 259 14.25 7.54 -14.86
N GLU A 260 14.07 8.83 -15.06
CA GLU A 260 14.98 9.65 -15.87
C GLU A 260 16.40 9.69 -15.28
N ARG A 261 16.53 9.82 -13.95
CA ARG A 261 17.83 9.76 -13.27
C ARG A 261 18.49 8.38 -13.40
N ILE A 262 17.71 7.29 -13.29
CA ILE A 262 18.21 5.92 -13.50
C ILE A 262 18.73 5.76 -14.94
N LYS A 263 17.94 6.19 -15.92
CA LYS A 263 18.33 6.15 -17.33
C LYS A 263 19.62 6.94 -17.61
N ALA A 264 19.76 8.09 -16.98
CA ALA A 264 20.93 8.95 -17.07
C ALA A 264 22.13 8.46 -16.24
N GLY A 265 21.98 7.38 -15.44
CA GLY A 265 23.03 6.89 -14.55
C GLY A 265 23.29 7.78 -13.32
N LYS A 266 22.34 8.65 -12.98
CA LYS A 266 22.39 9.56 -11.81
C LYS A 266 21.69 8.99 -10.58
N GLN A 267 20.93 7.93 -10.74
CA GLN A 267 20.33 7.12 -9.69
C GLN A 267 20.59 5.65 -9.99
N SER A 268 20.95 4.87 -8.96
CA SER A 268 21.38 3.49 -9.11
C SER A 268 20.20 2.54 -9.36
N TYR A 269 19.14 2.71 -8.57
CA TYR A 269 17.93 1.88 -8.66
C TYR A 269 16.72 2.55 -8.02
N ALA A 270 15.55 1.96 -8.25
CA ALA A 270 14.34 2.17 -7.47
C ALA A 270 13.67 0.82 -7.16
N ILE A 271 12.96 0.72 -6.04
CA ILE A 271 12.12 -0.44 -5.70
C ILE A 271 10.68 -0.15 -6.12
N ASP A 272 10.18 -0.90 -7.08
CA ASP A 272 8.79 -0.85 -7.53
C ASP A 272 7.90 -1.70 -6.63
N GLN A 273 6.87 -1.11 -6.08
CA GLN A 273 5.86 -1.77 -5.26
C GLN A 273 4.53 -1.95 -5.99
N GLN A 274 4.38 -1.42 -7.19
CA GLN A 274 3.16 -1.43 -7.99
C GLN A 274 1.92 -0.91 -7.22
N PRO A 275 1.92 0.38 -6.79
CA PRO A 275 0.91 0.94 -5.89
C PRO A 275 -0.52 0.87 -6.44
N TRP A 276 -0.71 1.08 -7.74
CA TRP A 276 -2.01 0.90 -8.37
C TRP A 276 -2.56 -0.51 -8.14
N LEU A 277 -1.71 -1.52 -8.33
CA LEU A 277 -2.10 -2.92 -8.18
C LEU A 277 -2.50 -3.24 -6.72
N GLN A 278 -1.82 -2.63 -5.73
CA GLN A 278 -2.20 -2.77 -4.33
C GLN A 278 -3.63 -2.30 -4.09
N GLY A 279 -3.98 -1.10 -4.55
CA GLY A 279 -5.33 -0.55 -4.39
C GLY A 279 -6.39 -1.35 -5.14
N PHE A 280 -6.11 -1.71 -6.40
CA PHE A 280 -7.03 -2.46 -7.24
C PHE A 280 -7.34 -3.84 -6.67
N LEU A 281 -6.32 -4.60 -6.27
CA LEU A 281 -6.50 -5.94 -5.71
C LEU A 281 -7.13 -5.92 -4.33
N ALA A 282 -6.77 -4.98 -3.45
CA ALA A 282 -7.39 -4.87 -2.13
C ALA A 282 -8.91 -4.73 -2.23
N VAL A 283 -9.40 -3.89 -3.15
CA VAL A 283 -10.84 -3.65 -3.35
C VAL A 283 -11.53 -4.82 -4.04
N THR A 284 -10.96 -5.34 -5.12
CA THR A 284 -11.59 -6.41 -5.91
C THR A 284 -11.60 -7.75 -5.17
N LEU A 285 -10.58 -8.05 -4.37
CA LEU A 285 -10.55 -9.23 -3.53
C LEU A 285 -11.54 -9.13 -2.36
N ALA A 286 -11.64 -7.94 -1.74
CA ALA A 286 -12.63 -7.67 -0.71
C ALA A 286 -14.06 -7.88 -1.23
N ASP A 287 -14.37 -7.36 -2.42
CA ASP A 287 -15.65 -7.53 -3.10
C ASP A 287 -15.95 -9.02 -3.38
N GLY A 288 -14.99 -9.73 -3.97
CA GLY A 288 -15.13 -11.16 -4.26
C GLY A 288 -15.35 -12.00 -3.00
N TYR A 289 -14.66 -11.65 -1.91
CA TYR A 289 -14.81 -12.34 -0.64
C TYR A 289 -16.21 -12.16 -0.04
N VAL A 290 -16.70 -10.91 0.04
CA VAL A 290 -17.97 -10.61 0.71
C VAL A 290 -19.16 -11.02 -0.15
N ASN A 291 -19.14 -10.79 -1.46
CA ASN A 291 -20.29 -11.09 -2.33
C ASN A 291 -20.38 -12.55 -2.73
N TYR A 292 -19.24 -13.23 -2.88
CA TYR A 292 -19.19 -14.56 -3.49
C TYR A 292 -18.47 -15.62 -2.65
N GLY A 293 -17.96 -15.25 -1.47
CA GLY A 293 -17.20 -16.16 -0.60
C GLY A 293 -15.87 -16.62 -1.21
N LEU A 294 -15.33 -15.85 -2.19
CA LEU A 294 -14.09 -16.22 -2.86
C LEU A 294 -12.90 -16.06 -1.92
N LYS A 295 -12.07 -17.08 -1.86
CA LYS A 295 -10.82 -17.08 -1.08
C LYS A 295 -9.67 -17.48 -1.99
N LEU A 296 -8.57 -16.77 -1.89
CA LEU A 296 -7.34 -17.19 -2.56
C LEU A 296 -6.66 -18.29 -1.74
N ALA A 297 -6.17 -19.31 -2.42
CA ALA A 297 -5.41 -20.39 -1.80
C ALA A 297 -4.03 -19.94 -1.32
N SER A 298 -3.50 -18.83 -1.88
CA SER A 298 -2.20 -18.24 -1.52
C SER A 298 -2.36 -16.93 -0.77
N ALA A 299 -1.54 -16.74 0.25
CA ALA A 299 -1.32 -15.49 0.97
C ALA A 299 0.17 -15.44 1.37
N PRO A 300 0.84 -14.29 1.31
CA PRO A 300 0.38 -12.98 0.82
C PRO A 300 0.32 -12.90 -0.72
N ILE A 301 -0.37 -11.87 -1.23
CA ILE A 301 -0.30 -11.47 -2.64
C ILE A 301 0.74 -10.38 -2.76
N LEU A 302 1.90 -10.72 -3.30
CA LEU A 302 2.99 -9.77 -3.43
C LEU A 302 2.86 -8.97 -4.72
N THR A 303 2.94 -7.63 -4.59
CA THR A 303 3.00 -6.68 -5.70
C THR A 303 4.42 -6.19 -5.99
N GLY A 304 5.39 -6.66 -5.23
CA GLY A 304 6.82 -6.38 -5.31
C GLY A 304 7.61 -7.25 -4.31
N PRO A 305 8.92 -6.99 -4.16
CA PRO A 305 9.69 -5.90 -4.74
C PRO A 305 10.12 -6.16 -6.18
N GLY A 306 9.99 -5.15 -7.03
CA GLY A 306 10.65 -5.10 -8.33
C GLY A 306 11.86 -4.15 -8.26
N VAL A 307 13.07 -4.63 -8.49
CA VAL A 307 14.25 -3.75 -8.60
C VAL A 307 14.30 -3.19 -10.01
N VAL A 308 14.17 -1.87 -10.12
CA VAL A 308 14.26 -1.13 -11.38
C VAL A 308 15.59 -0.41 -11.44
N ASP A 309 16.41 -0.80 -12.36
CA ASP A 309 17.70 -0.19 -12.65
C ASP A 309 17.84 0.11 -14.16
N LYS A 310 19.04 0.47 -14.60
CA LYS A 310 19.28 0.81 -15.99
C LYS A 310 18.99 -0.33 -16.97
N THR A 311 18.96 -1.58 -16.51
CA THR A 311 18.73 -2.77 -17.36
C THR A 311 17.23 -3.10 -17.52
N THR A 312 16.38 -2.64 -16.57
CA THR A 312 14.96 -2.97 -16.50
C THR A 312 14.02 -1.78 -16.75
N ILE A 313 14.56 -0.58 -16.87
CA ILE A 313 13.81 0.69 -16.90
C ILE A 313 12.79 0.80 -18.04
N ASP A 314 13.11 0.30 -19.23
CA ASP A 314 12.26 0.52 -20.42
C ASP A 314 10.90 -0.14 -20.27
N ALA A 315 10.82 -1.31 -19.63
CA ALA A 315 9.56 -2.00 -19.34
C ALA A 315 8.70 -1.26 -18.30
N THR A 316 9.33 -0.42 -17.48
CA THR A 316 8.70 0.26 -16.33
C THR A 316 8.18 1.64 -16.71
N LEU A 317 8.86 2.33 -17.63
CA LEU A 317 8.62 3.72 -17.98
C LEU A 317 7.20 3.99 -18.50
N ALA A 318 6.67 3.10 -19.33
CA ALA A 318 5.33 3.23 -19.87
C ALA A 318 4.25 3.19 -18.76
N GLY A 319 4.38 2.26 -17.80
CA GLY A 319 3.47 2.14 -16.66
C GLY A 319 3.53 3.34 -15.72
N ALA A 320 4.74 3.88 -15.48
CA ALA A 320 4.93 5.07 -14.65
C ALA A 320 4.29 6.32 -15.28
N LYS A 321 4.49 6.54 -16.60
CA LYS A 321 3.86 7.65 -17.34
C LYS A 321 2.33 7.56 -17.37
N ALA A 322 1.78 6.36 -17.37
CA ALA A 322 0.35 6.13 -17.30
C ALA A 322 -0.24 6.19 -15.88
N GLY A 323 0.59 6.40 -14.83
CA GLY A 323 0.15 6.54 -13.45
C GLY A 323 -0.18 5.21 -12.74
N TYR A 324 0.38 4.10 -13.22
CA TYR A 324 0.17 2.77 -12.63
C TYR A 324 1.33 2.29 -11.75
N ARG A 325 2.46 2.99 -11.81
CA ARG A 325 3.68 2.65 -11.05
C ARG A 325 4.29 3.85 -10.37
#